data_bff3fc124b4e6ffa219f997179e81d4e
#
_entry.id   bff3fc124b4e6ffa219f997179e81d4e
#
_cell.length_a   1.000
_cell.length_b   1.000
_cell.length_c   1.000
_cell.angle_alpha   90.00
_cell.angle_beta   90.00
_cell.angle_gamma   90.00
#
_symmetry.space_group_name_H-M   'P 1'
#
loop_
_entity.id
_entity.type
_entity.pdbx_description
1 polymer ?
#
loop_
_entity_poly.entity_id
_entity_poly.type
_entity_poly.pdbx_seq_one_letter_code
_entity_poly.pdbx_strand_id
1 'polypeptide(L)'
;MMLKEKLLLKDKPSSAIIAVSDIGRARDFYGETLGLEPEGGAEEDMLTFRTGDTRLIVYKSEFAGSNKASAVVWNGGDDFDAIVGQLKERGTRFEEYPALGMDISGGVHRSGDFKGVWFKDPDGNILHITNM
;
A
#
# COMPACT_ATOMS: atom_id res chain seq x y z
N MET A 1 -6.55 -29.61 -28.08
CA MET A 1 -6.51 -29.30 -27.44
C MET A 1 -6.00 -28.96 -26.63
N MET A 2 -5.71 -28.76 -26.24
CA MET A 2 -5.36 -28.40 -25.41
C MET A 2 -5.18 -27.46 -24.69
N LEU A 3 -5.39 -26.97 -24.52
CA LEU A 3 -5.70 -25.93 -23.89
C LEU A 3 -5.59 -25.85 -22.54
N LYS A 4 -5.68 -26.79 -21.87
CA LYS A 4 -5.45 -26.86 -20.51
C LYS A 4 -4.07 -26.54 -20.16
N GLU A 5 -3.20 -26.50 -21.15
CA GLU A 5 -1.86 -26.06 -20.91
C GLU A 5 -1.78 -24.58 -20.61
N LYS A 6 -2.83 -23.86 -20.88
CA LYS A 6 -2.83 -22.48 -20.48
C LYS A 6 -2.76 -22.37 -18.99
N LEU A 7 -1.90 -21.51 -18.51
CA LEU A 7 -1.75 -21.34 -17.09
C LEU A 7 -3.01 -20.76 -16.51
N LEU A 8 -3.45 -21.33 -15.42
CA LEU A 8 -4.71 -20.95 -14.83
C LEU A 8 -4.69 -19.55 -14.24
N LEU A 9 -3.53 -19.07 -13.81
CA LEU A 9 -3.45 -17.80 -13.11
C LEU A 9 -3.24 -16.59 -13.99
N LYS A 10 -2.85 -16.80 -15.24
CA LYS A 10 -2.54 -15.69 -16.12
C LYS A 10 -3.69 -14.70 -16.28
N ASP A 11 -4.91 -15.18 -16.34
CA ASP A 11 -6.09 -14.35 -16.58
C ASP A 11 -6.90 -14.10 -15.30
N LYS A 12 -6.35 -14.44 -14.15
CA LYS A 12 -7.03 -14.23 -12.87
C LYS A 12 -6.49 -13.00 -12.18
N PRO A 13 -7.37 -12.17 -11.60
CA PRO A 13 -6.89 -11.02 -10.85
C PRO A 13 -6.20 -11.45 -9.56
N SER A 14 -5.28 -10.63 -9.09
CA SER A 14 -4.66 -10.85 -7.80
C SER A 14 -4.84 -9.58 -6.97
N SER A 15 -4.76 -9.74 -5.66
CA SER A 15 -4.89 -8.64 -4.72
C SER A 15 -3.67 -8.57 -3.82
N ALA A 16 -3.31 -7.37 -3.40
CA ALA A 16 -2.32 -7.23 -2.35
C ALA A 16 -2.95 -7.68 -1.04
N ILE A 17 -2.15 -8.25 -0.14
CA ILE A 17 -2.65 -8.72 1.14
C ILE A 17 -1.65 -8.33 2.23
N ILE A 18 -2.16 -7.77 3.33
CA ILE A 18 -1.35 -7.21 4.39
C ILE A 18 -1.77 -7.79 5.73
N ALA A 19 -0.79 -8.19 6.53
CA ALA A 19 -1.03 -8.69 7.88
C ALA A 19 -1.02 -7.55 8.88
N VAL A 20 -2.03 -7.51 9.75
CA VAL A 20 -2.14 -6.50 10.79
C VAL A 20 -2.45 -7.17 12.12
N SER A 21 -2.17 -6.49 13.22
CA SER A 21 -2.43 -7.05 14.54
C SER A 21 -3.79 -6.65 15.11
N ASP A 22 -4.38 -5.55 14.59
CA ASP A 22 -5.62 -4.99 15.12
C ASP A 22 -6.50 -4.53 13.96
N ILE A 23 -7.60 -5.22 13.75
CA ILE A 23 -8.50 -4.94 12.62
C ILE A 23 -9.15 -3.56 12.74
N GLY A 24 -9.55 -3.14 13.94
CA GLY A 24 -10.16 -1.82 14.12
C GLY A 24 -9.19 -0.70 13.76
N ARG A 25 -7.96 -0.81 14.24
CA ARG A 25 -6.93 0.17 13.94
C ARG A 25 -6.60 0.18 12.44
N ALA A 26 -6.56 -0.98 11.83
CA ALA A 26 -6.30 -1.09 10.39
C ALA A 26 -7.44 -0.47 9.58
N ARG A 27 -8.69 -0.66 10.02
CA ARG A 27 -9.84 -0.06 9.34
C ARG A 27 -9.71 1.46 9.31
N ASP A 28 -9.32 2.05 10.44
CA ASP A 28 -9.16 3.50 10.51
C ASP A 28 -8.00 3.98 9.64
N PHE A 29 -6.89 3.25 9.66
CA PHE A 29 -5.74 3.66 8.88
C PHE A 29 -6.00 3.55 7.38
N TYR A 30 -6.41 2.39 6.91
CA TYR A 30 -6.59 2.17 5.47
C TYR A 30 -7.83 2.86 4.93
N GLY A 31 -8.89 2.92 5.71
CA GLY A 31 -10.13 3.56 5.28
C GLY A 31 -10.11 5.06 5.40
N GLU A 32 -9.63 5.60 6.53
CA GLU A 32 -9.69 7.03 6.77
C GLU A 32 -8.40 7.74 6.42
N THR A 33 -7.26 7.25 6.89
CA THR A 33 -5.99 7.93 6.61
C THR A 33 -5.61 7.80 5.14
N LEU A 34 -5.70 6.61 4.57
CA LEU A 34 -5.35 6.40 3.17
C LEU A 34 -6.53 6.61 2.22
N GLY A 35 -7.75 6.66 2.74
CA GLY A 35 -8.91 6.94 1.91
C GLY A 35 -9.38 5.80 1.03
N LEU A 36 -9.02 4.56 1.34
CA LEU A 36 -9.49 3.42 0.57
C LEU A 36 -10.95 3.13 0.89
N GLU A 37 -11.68 2.60 -0.08
CA GLU A 37 -13.09 2.35 0.10
C GLU A 37 -13.34 0.94 0.64
N PRO A 38 -14.00 0.80 1.79
CA PRO A 38 -14.35 -0.53 2.29
C PRO A 38 -15.28 -1.24 1.32
N GLU A 39 -15.09 -2.54 1.17
CA GLU A 39 -15.90 -3.34 0.27
C GLU A 39 -16.32 -4.63 0.97
N GLY A 40 -17.56 -5.01 0.75
CA GLY A 40 -18.10 -6.23 1.34
C GLY A 40 -18.53 -6.06 2.77
N GLY A 41 -18.95 -7.16 3.38
CA GLY A 41 -19.37 -7.17 4.76
C GLY A 41 -18.20 -7.19 5.71
N ALA A 42 -18.47 -6.82 6.95
CA ALA A 42 -17.43 -6.88 7.97
C ALA A 42 -17.20 -8.34 8.36
N GLU A 43 -15.98 -8.77 8.27
CA GLU A 43 -15.56 -10.04 8.81
C GLU A 43 -14.71 -9.78 10.02
N GLU A 44 -14.69 -10.73 10.95
CA GLU A 44 -14.05 -10.51 12.22
C GLU A 44 -12.56 -10.24 12.10
N ASP A 45 -11.88 -11.00 11.27
CA ASP A 45 -10.43 -10.97 11.15
C ASP A 45 -9.92 -10.55 9.78
N MET A 46 -10.77 -9.97 8.96
CA MET A 46 -10.39 -9.60 7.61
C MET A 46 -11.21 -8.42 7.08
N LEU A 47 -10.54 -7.53 6.35
CA LEU A 47 -11.16 -6.41 5.68
C LEU A 47 -10.75 -6.43 4.22
N THR A 48 -11.64 -5.95 3.35
CA THR A 48 -11.33 -5.77 1.94
C THR A 48 -11.58 -4.31 1.58
N PHE A 49 -10.61 -3.71 0.92
CA PHE A 49 -10.73 -2.33 0.44
C PHE A 49 -10.58 -2.30 -1.07
N ARG A 50 -11.32 -1.40 -1.68
CA ARG A 50 -11.18 -1.13 -3.09
C ARG A 50 -10.12 -0.07 -3.30
N THR A 51 -9.24 -0.29 -4.26
CA THR A 51 -8.20 0.67 -4.60
C THR A 51 -7.94 0.57 -6.11
N GLY A 52 -8.27 1.64 -6.86
CA GLY A 52 -8.22 1.59 -8.31
C GLY A 52 -9.05 0.43 -8.84
N ASP A 53 -8.47 -0.39 -9.69
CA ASP A 53 -9.13 -1.55 -10.27
C ASP A 53 -8.87 -2.84 -9.49
N THR A 54 -8.23 -2.74 -8.35
CA THR A 54 -7.82 -3.91 -7.58
C THR A 54 -8.39 -3.84 -6.17
N ARG A 55 -7.94 -4.77 -5.35
CA ARG A 55 -8.36 -4.84 -3.95
C ARG A 55 -7.14 -4.92 -3.07
N LEU A 56 -7.29 -4.41 -1.86
CA LEU A 56 -6.31 -4.61 -0.80
C LEU A 56 -7.02 -5.41 0.28
N ILE A 57 -6.45 -6.55 0.63
CA ILE A 57 -6.99 -7.40 1.69
C ILE A 57 -6.14 -7.21 2.93
N VAL A 58 -6.79 -6.96 4.05
CA VAL A 58 -6.12 -6.75 5.33
C VAL A 58 -6.62 -7.82 6.27
N TYR A 59 -5.71 -8.59 6.86
CA TYR A 59 -6.13 -9.69 7.72
C TYR A 59 -5.31 -9.72 9.01
N LYS A 60 -5.91 -10.27 10.06
CA LYS A 60 -5.25 -10.35 11.35
C LYS A 60 -4.26 -11.50 11.37
N SER A 61 -3.03 -11.20 11.80
CA SER A 61 -1.98 -12.22 11.88
C SER A 61 -0.96 -11.83 12.93
N GLU A 62 -0.42 -12.84 13.61
CA GLU A 62 0.65 -12.63 14.57
C GLU A 62 1.96 -12.26 13.89
N PHE A 63 2.04 -12.39 12.57
CA PHE A 63 3.23 -12.01 11.81
C PHE A 63 3.16 -10.59 11.27
N ALA A 64 2.20 -9.79 11.74
CA ALA A 64 2.06 -8.41 11.31
C ALA A 64 3.35 -7.63 11.56
N GLY A 65 3.77 -6.83 10.57
CA GLY A 65 4.94 -5.97 10.72
C GLY A 65 6.27 -6.67 10.68
N SER A 66 6.30 -7.97 10.44
CA SER A 66 7.56 -8.72 10.42
C SER A 66 8.30 -8.60 9.08
N ASN A 67 7.62 -8.20 8.02
CA ASN A 67 8.23 -8.00 6.71
C ASN A 67 8.99 -6.68 6.67
N LYS A 68 10.21 -6.71 6.14
CA LYS A 68 11.05 -5.51 6.06
C LYS A 68 11.15 -4.96 4.64
N ALA A 69 10.41 -5.53 3.71
CA ALA A 69 10.35 -5.04 2.33
C ALA A 69 9.01 -4.32 2.11
N SER A 70 8.91 -3.59 1.01
CA SER A 70 7.65 -2.93 0.67
C SER A 70 6.56 -3.97 0.44
N ALA A 71 5.40 -3.71 1.00
CA ALA A 71 4.27 -4.64 0.91
C ALA A 71 3.31 -4.28 -0.21
N VAL A 72 3.16 -2.98 -0.49
CA VAL A 72 2.23 -2.49 -1.51
C VAL A 72 2.85 -1.28 -2.17
N VAL A 73 2.61 -1.10 -3.45
CA VAL A 73 2.93 0.14 -4.14
C VAL A 73 1.67 0.67 -4.81
N TRP A 74 1.44 1.97 -4.69
CA TRP A 74 0.40 2.67 -5.43
C TRP A 74 1.06 3.54 -6.49
N ASN A 75 0.52 3.50 -7.69
CA ASN A 75 0.99 4.36 -8.78
C ASN A 75 0.13 5.61 -8.80
N GLY A 76 0.65 6.69 -8.26
CA GLY A 76 -0.11 7.93 -8.10
C GLY A 76 -0.20 8.77 -9.36
N GLY A 77 0.67 8.51 -10.34
CA GLY A 77 0.65 9.28 -11.58
C GLY A 77 0.79 10.78 -11.33
N ASP A 78 0.00 11.56 -12.03
CA ASP A 78 0.03 13.01 -11.91
C ASP A 78 -0.50 13.53 -10.59
N ASP A 79 -1.16 12.68 -9.82
CA ASP A 79 -1.70 13.07 -8.51
C ASP A 79 -0.70 12.86 -7.36
N PHE A 80 0.52 12.43 -7.67
CA PHE A 80 1.50 12.08 -6.64
C PHE A 80 1.70 13.21 -5.62
N ASP A 81 1.95 14.43 -6.11
CA ASP A 81 2.23 15.53 -5.19
C ASP A 81 1.03 15.87 -4.31
N ALA A 82 -0.17 15.80 -4.87
CA ALA A 82 -1.39 16.04 -4.09
C ALA A 82 -1.60 14.97 -3.03
N ILE A 83 -1.35 13.70 -3.39
CA ILE A 83 -1.48 12.59 -2.44
C ILE A 83 -0.49 12.75 -1.29
N VAL A 84 0.77 13.07 -1.61
CA VAL A 84 1.80 13.27 -0.60
C VAL A 84 1.40 14.40 0.36
N GLY A 85 0.89 15.51 -0.21
CA GLY A 85 0.44 16.64 0.60
C GLY A 85 -0.69 16.26 1.54
N GLN A 86 -1.67 15.50 1.06
CA GLN A 86 -2.78 15.04 1.87
C GLN A 86 -2.32 14.14 3.01
N LEU A 87 -1.39 13.23 2.72
CA LEU A 87 -0.87 12.33 3.74
C LEU A 87 -0.10 13.10 4.82
N LYS A 88 0.67 14.10 4.42
CA LYS A 88 1.36 14.96 5.40
C LYS A 88 0.38 15.68 6.30
N GLU A 89 -0.71 16.18 5.73
CA GLU A 89 -1.74 16.86 6.52
C GLU A 89 -2.41 15.93 7.53
N ARG A 90 -2.41 14.63 7.23
CA ARG A 90 -3.00 13.63 8.11
C ARG A 90 -1.98 13.03 9.07
N GLY A 91 -0.79 13.61 9.13
CA GLY A 91 0.23 13.21 10.10
C GLY A 91 1.13 12.06 9.65
N THR A 92 1.08 11.67 8.39
CA THR A 92 1.94 10.61 7.89
C THR A 92 3.39 11.06 7.87
N ARG A 93 4.27 10.21 8.37
CA ARG A 93 5.71 10.44 8.35
C ARG A 93 6.33 9.54 7.30
N PHE A 94 7.13 10.14 6.42
CA PHE A 94 7.77 9.38 5.35
C PHE A 94 9.15 8.93 5.79
N GLU A 95 9.47 7.68 5.43
CA GLU A 95 10.78 7.09 5.70
C GLU A 95 11.80 7.64 4.72
N GLU A 96 13.06 7.69 5.14
CA GLU A 96 14.13 8.11 4.24
C GLU A 96 15.16 7.00 4.12
N TYR A 97 15.54 6.69 2.88
CA TYR A 97 16.47 5.62 2.58
C TYR A 97 17.66 6.17 1.78
N PRO A 98 18.60 6.86 2.47
CA PRO A 98 19.75 7.46 1.77
C PRO A 98 20.58 6.45 0.98
N ALA A 99 20.58 5.17 1.41
CA ALA A 99 21.33 4.14 0.73
C ALA A 99 20.87 3.87 -0.70
N LEU A 100 19.65 4.33 -1.07
CA LEU A 100 19.17 4.17 -2.42
C LEU A 100 19.83 5.13 -3.41
N GLY A 101 20.56 6.14 -2.90
CA GLY A 101 21.31 7.05 -3.78
C GLY A 101 20.48 8.11 -4.48
N MET A 102 19.23 8.30 -4.07
CA MET A 102 18.37 9.32 -4.65
C MET A 102 18.44 10.62 -3.86
N ASP A 103 18.07 11.73 -4.48
CA ASP A 103 17.92 12.99 -3.76
C ASP A 103 16.65 12.92 -2.92
N ILE A 104 16.75 13.31 -1.66
CA ILE A 104 15.62 13.26 -0.74
C ILE A 104 15.30 14.67 -0.26
N SER A 105 14.03 15.06 -0.38
CA SER A 105 13.57 16.37 0.12
C SER A 105 12.15 16.19 0.63
N GLY A 106 11.94 16.48 1.94
CA GLY A 106 10.63 16.35 2.54
C GLY A 106 10.10 14.91 2.52
N GLY A 107 11.00 13.93 2.55
CA GLY A 107 10.64 12.52 2.45
C GLY A 107 10.45 12.02 1.03
N VAL A 108 10.42 12.91 0.04
CA VAL A 108 10.28 12.49 -1.34
C VAL A 108 11.65 12.16 -1.93
N HIS A 109 11.77 10.94 -2.44
CA HIS A 109 12.98 10.46 -3.09
C HIS A 109 12.85 10.73 -4.59
N ARG A 110 13.87 11.35 -5.19
CA ARG A 110 13.84 11.70 -6.61
C ARG A 110 15.06 11.18 -7.33
N SER A 111 14.83 10.68 -8.53
CA SER A 111 15.90 10.27 -9.44
C SER A 111 15.37 10.44 -10.86
N GLY A 112 15.93 11.40 -11.62
CA GLY A 112 15.37 11.73 -12.91
C GLY A 112 13.92 12.16 -12.78
N ASP A 113 13.04 11.51 -13.53
CA ASP A 113 11.60 11.79 -13.48
C ASP A 113 10.88 11.00 -12.40
N PHE A 114 11.57 10.07 -11.75
CA PHE A 114 10.96 9.25 -10.71
C PHE A 114 10.82 10.03 -9.41
N LYS A 115 9.65 9.89 -8.78
CA LYS A 115 9.43 10.35 -7.41
C LYS A 115 8.78 9.22 -6.63
N GLY A 116 9.19 9.04 -5.38
CA GLY A 116 8.60 8.03 -4.53
C GLY A 116 8.66 8.39 -3.07
N VAL A 117 7.68 7.92 -2.31
CA VAL A 117 7.66 8.02 -0.85
C VAL A 117 7.42 6.65 -0.27
N TRP A 118 7.95 6.44 0.93
CA TRP A 118 7.71 5.22 1.72
C TRP A 118 7.21 5.64 3.08
N PHE A 119 6.28 4.89 3.61
CA PHE A 119 5.77 5.14 4.96
C PHE A 119 5.27 3.83 5.55
N LYS A 120 4.98 3.85 6.84
CA LYS A 120 4.58 2.62 7.53
C LYS A 120 3.14 2.70 7.98
N ASP A 121 2.47 1.55 7.95
CA ASP A 121 1.17 1.44 8.61
C ASP A 121 1.39 1.27 10.12
N PRO A 122 0.32 1.21 10.93
CA PRO A 122 0.47 1.10 12.39
C PRO A 122 1.23 -0.12 12.87
N ASP A 123 1.30 -1.19 12.08
CA ASP A 123 2.04 -2.39 12.43
C ASP A 123 3.49 -2.38 11.93
N GLY A 124 3.86 -1.36 11.16
CA GLY A 124 5.20 -1.28 10.60
C GLY A 124 5.33 -1.87 9.20
N ASN A 125 4.22 -2.24 8.57
CA ASN A 125 4.26 -2.67 7.18
C ASN A 125 4.67 -1.49 6.30
N ILE A 126 5.57 -1.72 5.36
CA ILE A 126 6.14 -0.65 4.54
C ILE A 126 5.30 -0.47 3.28
N LEU A 127 4.80 0.73 3.10
CA LEU A 127 3.94 1.11 1.99
C LEU A 127 4.66 2.12 1.11
N HIS A 128 4.39 2.09 -0.19
CA HIS A 128 5.15 2.86 -1.18
C HIS A 128 4.20 3.52 -2.16
N ILE A 129 4.46 4.75 -2.52
CA ILE A 129 3.72 5.47 -3.55
C ILE A 129 4.72 6.05 -4.53
N THR A 130 4.44 5.93 -5.82
CA THR A 130 5.27 6.50 -6.87
C THR A 130 4.45 7.44 -7.74
N ASN A 131 5.15 8.19 -8.59
CA ASN A 131 4.50 9.04 -9.57
C ASN A 131 4.31 8.34 -10.93
N MET A 132 4.46 7.05 -10.96
CA MET A 132 4.30 6.28 -12.18
C MET A 132 2.84 5.98 -12.47
#